data_8e721bdf43c1ede185d6f1b8bcc993a2
#
_entry.id   8e721bdf43c1ede185d6f1b8bcc993a2
#
_cell.length_a   1.000
_cell.length_b   1.000
_cell.length_c   1.000
_cell.angle_alpha   90.00
_cell.angle_beta   90.00
_cell.angle_gamma   90.00
#
_symmetry.space_group_name_H-M   'P 1'
#
loop_
_entity.id
_entity.type
_entity.pdbx_description
1 polymer ?
#
loop_
_entity_poly.entity_id
_entity_poly.type
_entity_poly.pdbx_seq_one_letter_code
_entity_poly.pdbx_strand_id
1 'polypeptide(L)'
;MVTIYLDKQVFSYLFKSNNEKYAALREKILAHKDEFIFCYSNAHLFDLQDDLTDTKYSEMDFMQSVVNGNHLIYKDGTINLANNHPKDVFENLHDVGDFSWLENIDFSNLTQEQIDVINNISDLTAKEFTGQLEFDWLNKRTPVSDSGLQIDKDGFRSLINFVAYHFYQNKDSYKTLRDKVIATYNPSSIVAQGEVFNEQFSSSPLHLSFMELIQTTLKQTGLSSKDPAITYFLSYVLFDLFGIDKEPRGKVRFKNVSVDAYHSFFALYCDCMVSDDDGVRRKSKGLYKLFNQATKVYSLDEFIRSFDEAIANNRKSAREYFDEIIDDYLRRNELSMESTPEHIVTCIETSHEYFGYFNCMFEMKKGGETMIILHRNNDIYRPLSSQEIAIVVNRVSESFNSIGATWPYFNYQEEWAQLCDDTWGRTLNMDDAVITLTKFKKLPMLELMIQLK
;
A
#
# COMPACT_ATOMS: atom_id res chain seq x y z
N MET A 1 -9.27 0.03 12.71
CA MET A 1 -8.61 -0.93 11.77
C MET A 1 -9.64 -1.89 11.25
N VAL A 2 -9.77 -2.01 9.91
CA VAL A 2 -10.71 -2.94 9.24
C VAL A 2 -9.94 -3.87 8.30
N THR A 3 -9.00 -3.35 7.51
CA THR A 3 -8.27 -4.07 6.48
C THR A 3 -6.83 -4.34 6.90
N ILE A 4 -6.37 -5.57 6.74
CA ILE A 4 -5.07 -6.06 7.22
C ILE A 4 -4.35 -6.80 6.10
N TYR A 5 -3.10 -6.41 5.84
CA TYR A 5 -2.20 -7.10 4.93
C TYR A 5 -1.11 -7.81 5.72
N LEU A 6 -1.12 -9.13 5.71
CA LEU A 6 -0.07 -9.96 6.30
C LEU A 6 0.93 -10.33 5.21
N ASP A 7 2.21 -10.06 5.40
CA ASP A 7 3.28 -10.51 4.52
C ASP A 7 3.29 -12.06 4.41
N LYS A 8 3.79 -12.59 3.32
CA LYS A 8 3.90 -14.03 3.07
C LYS A 8 4.64 -14.76 4.18
N GLN A 9 5.71 -14.16 4.71
CA GLN A 9 6.47 -14.74 5.82
C GLN A 9 5.60 -14.92 7.07
N VAL A 10 4.71 -13.98 7.36
CA VAL A 10 3.77 -14.06 8.48
C VAL A 10 2.78 -15.22 8.27
N PHE A 11 2.23 -15.38 7.05
CA PHE A 11 1.39 -16.54 6.73
C PHE A 11 2.13 -17.86 6.95
N SER A 12 3.40 -17.95 6.55
CA SER A 12 4.20 -19.16 6.78
C SER A 12 4.40 -19.46 8.26
N TYR A 13 4.61 -18.44 9.10
CA TYR A 13 4.72 -18.62 10.56
C TYR A 13 3.41 -19.11 11.17
N LEU A 14 2.29 -18.53 10.78
CA LEU A 14 0.96 -18.93 11.25
C LEU A 14 0.60 -20.35 10.76
N PHE A 15 0.94 -20.70 9.53
CA PHE A 15 0.72 -22.03 8.98
C PHE A 15 1.52 -23.10 9.72
N LYS A 16 2.80 -22.88 9.92
CA LYS A 16 3.70 -23.82 10.60
C LYS A 16 3.42 -23.92 12.09
N SER A 17 2.98 -22.81 12.71
CA SER A 17 2.65 -22.71 14.15
C SER A 17 3.71 -23.32 15.09
N ASN A 18 4.99 -23.14 14.75
CA ASN A 18 6.13 -23.83 15.39
C ASN A 18 6.38 -23.37 16.83
N ASN A 19 5.69 -22.35 17.30
CA ASN A 19 5.77 -21.88 18.70
C ASN A 19 4.42 -21.40 19.19
N GLU A 20 4.26 -21.29 20.49
CA GLU A 20 3.04 -20.88 21.19
C GLU A 20 2.50 -19.53 20.72
N LYS A 21 3.39 -18.56 20.47
CA LYS A 21 3.04 -17.22 20.00
C LYS A 21 2.31 -17.23 18.66
N TYR A 22 2.84 -18.01 17.69
CA TYR A 22 2.22 -18.10 16.36
C TYR A 22 0.93 -18.91 16.38
N ALA A 23 0.88 -19.97 17.19
CA ALA A 23 -0.34 -20.75 17.39
C ALA A 23 -1.45 -19.91 18.00
N ALA A 24 -1.16 -19.15 19.07
CA ALA A 24 -2.11 -18.26 19.72
C ALA A 24 -2.60 -17.14 18.79
N LEU A 25 -1.69 -16.53 18.01
CA LEU A 25 -2.07 -15.52 17.03
C LEU A 25 -2.96 -16.09 15.92
N ARG A 26 -2.62 -17.29 15.41
CA ARG A 26 -3.43 -18.00 14.41
C ARG A 26 -4.86 -18.24 14.91
N GLU A 27 -5.02 -18.79 16.12
CA GLU A 27 -6.33 -19.02 16.73
C GLU A 27 -7.11 -17.71 16.87
N LYS A 28 -6.45 -16.65 17.34
CA LYS A 28 -7.05 -15.33 17.47
C LYS A 28 -7.51 -14.75 16.13
N ILE A 29 -6.68 -14.82 15.08
CA ILE A 29 -7.05 -14.37 13.74
C ILE A 29 -8.28 -15.15 13.23
N LEU A 30 -8.27 -16.49 13.35
CA LEU A 30 -9.38 -17.33 12.89
C LEU A 30 -10.66 -17.08 13.68
N ALA A 31 -10.57 -16.75 14.96
CA ALA A 31 -11.72 -16.41 15.80
C ALA A 31 -12.36 -15.06 15.44
N HIS A 32 -11.58 -14.13 14.88
CA HIS A 32 -12.01 -12.75 14.56
C HIS A 32 -12.00 -12.43 13.06
N LYS A 33 -11.81 -13.42 12.19
CA LYS A 33 -11.68 -13.20 10.74
C LYS A 33 -12.88 -12.52 10.09
N ASP A 34 -14.06 -12.63 10.68
CA ASP A 34 -15.28 -12.00 10.17
C ASP A 34 -15.46 -10.56 10.66
N GLU A 35 -14.63 -10.12 11.63
CA GLU A 35 -14.58 -8.76 12.12
C GLU A 35 -13.56 -7.89 11.37
N PHE A 36 -12.65 -8.51 10.58
CA PHE A 36 -11.58 -7.85 9.84
C PHE A 36 -11.48 -8.42 8.43
N ILE A 37 -10.92 -7.65 7.51
CA ILE A 37 -10.65 -8.06 6.13
C ILE A 37 -9.15 -8.33 6.01
N PHE A 38 -8.76 -9.59 6.03
CA PHE A 38 -7.40 -10.00 5.72
C PHE A 38 -7.25 -10.11 4.21
N CYS A 39 -6.21 -9.47 3.66
CA CYS A 39 -5.99 -9.39 2.23
C CYS A 39 -4.73 -10.14 1.81
N TYR A 40 -4.73 -10.63 0.57
CA TYR A 40 -3.56 -11.12 -0.11
C TYR A 40 -3.44 -10.49 -1.53
N SER A 41 -2.28 -10.64 -2.16
CA SER A 41 -2.02 -10.19 -3.52
C SER A 41 -1.16 -11.20 -4.27
N ASN A 42 -0.90 -10.97 -5.55
CA ASN A 42 0.01 -11.79 -6.34
C ASN A 42 1.42 -11.88 -5.73
N ALA A 43 1.86 -10.89 -4.94
CA ALA A 43 3.15 -10.94 -4.26
C ALA A 43 3.31 -12.19 -3.39
N HIS A 44 2.27 -12.60 -2.65
CA HIS A 44 2.27 -13.83 -1.86
C HIS A 44 2.49 -15.08 -2.71
N LEU A 45 1.89 -15.10 -3.89
CA LEU A 45 1.93 -16.24 -4.80
C LEU A 45 3.28 -16.30 -5.53
N PHE A 46 3.88 -15.15 -5.83
CA PHE A 46 5.24 -15.07 -6.35
C PHE A 46 6.28 -15.67 -5.39
N ASP A 47 6.13 -15.41 -4.09
CA ASP A 47 6.98 -16.03 -3.08
C ASP A 47 6.84 -17.56 -3.03
N LEU A 48 5.66 -18.08 -3.37
CA LEU A 48 5.38 -19.52 -3.40
C LEU A 48 5.82 -20.20 -4.70
N GLN A 49 6.13 -19.46 -5.76
CA GLN A 49 6.61 -20.05 -7.03
C GLN A 49 7.95 -20.78 -6.87
N ASP A 50 8.83 -20.31 -5.99
CA ASP A 50 10.14 -20.91 -5.74
C ASP A 50 10.06 -22.15 -4.82
N ASP A 51 8.93 -22.41 -4.17
CA ASP A 51 8.74 -23.64 -3.40
C ASP A 51 8.41 -24.81 -4.32
N LEU A 52 9.35 -25.74 -4.44
CA LEU A 52 9.20 -26.93 -5.27
C LEU A 52 8.41 -28.06 -4.59
N THR A 53 7.99 -27.86 -3.35
CA THR A 53 7.24 -28.87 -2.58
C THR A 53 5.72 -28.67 -2.69
N ASP A 54 4.95 -29.73 -2.45
CA ASP A 54 3.49 -29.64 -2.40
C ASP A 54 2.97 -28.89 -1.17
N THR A 55 3.85 -28.58 -0.22
CA THR A 55 3.52 -27.81 0.99
C THR A 55 2.93 -26.44 0.65
N LYS A 56 3.33 -25.84 -0.46
CA LYS A 56 2.77 -24.57 -0.95
C LYS A 56 1.26 -24.60 -1.12
N TYR A 57 0.69 -25.73 -1.58
CA TYR A 57 -0.75 -25.86 -1.77
C TYR A 57 -1.48 -25.89 -0.44
N SER A 58 -0.92 -26.55 0.57
CA SER A 58 -1.46 -26.54 1.94
C SER A 58 -1.33 -25.17 2.61
N GLU A 59 -0.26 -24.44 2.32
CA GLU A 59 -0.08 -23.05 2.78
C GLU A 59 -1.10 -22.11 2.11
N MET A 60 -1.41 -22.29 0.83
CA MET A 60 -2.47 -21.55 0.14
C MET A 60 -3.88 -21.88 0.68
N ASP A 61 -4.15 -23.14 1.05
CA ASP A 61 -5.40 -23.51 1.72
C ASP A 61 -5.55 -22.83 3.08
N PHE A 62 -4.46 -22.78 3.85
CA PHE A 62 -4.44 -22.05 5.09
C PHE A 62 -4.64 -20.54 4.85
N MET A 63 -3.92 -19.96 3.88
CA MET A 63 -4.11 -18.56 3.50
C MET A 63 -5.56 -18.27 3.15
N GLN A 64 -6.21 -19.12 2.33
CA GLN A 64 -7.63 -19.00 2.00
C GLN A 64 -8.53 -19.00 3.24
N SER A 65 -8.22 -19.82 4.25
CA SER A 65 -9.01 -19.86 5.49
C SER A 65 -8.98 -18.55 6.29
N VAL A 66 -7.93 -17.75 6.11
CA VAL A 66 -7.75 -16.44 6.74
C VAL A 66 -8.31 -15.32 5.86
N VAL A 67 -7.92 -15.28 4.57
CA VAL A 67 -8.24 -14.16 3.68
C VAL A 67 -9.62 -14.25 3.04
N ASN A 68 -10.29 -15.40 3.08
CA ASN A 68 -11.62 -15.62 2.51
C ASN A 68 -11.77 -15.11 1.06
N GLY A 69 -10.72 -15.27 0.24
CA GLY A 69 -10.70 -14.82 -1.15
C GLY A 69 -10.43 -13.33 -1.36
N ASN A 70 -10.12 -12.56 -0.33
CA ASN A 70 -9.86 -11.13 -0.43
C ASN A 70 -8.53 -10.86 -1.15
N HIS A 71 -8.59 -10.81 -2.47
CA HIS A 71 -7.47 -10.64 -3.38
C HIS A 71 -7.33 -9.18 -3.82
N LEU A 72 -6.20 -8.56 -3.53
CA LEU A 72 -5.87 -7.23 -4.01
C LEU A 72 -5.32 -7.31 -5.42
N ILE A 73 -5.97 -6.65 -6.35
CA ILE A 73 -5.58 -6.53 -7.76
C ILE A 73 -5.37 -5.07 -8.13
N TYR A 74 -4.39 -4.80 -8.99
CA TYR A 74 -4.19 -3.47 -9.56
C TYR A 74 -4.83 -3.41 -10.94
N LYS A 75 -5.78 -2.49 -11.11
CA LYS A 75 -6.49 -2.30 -12.36
C LYS A 75 -6.91 -0.82 -12.51
N ASP A 76 -6.75 -0.29 -13.71
CA ASP A 76 -7.18 1.07 -14.08
C ASP A 76 -6.63 2.17 -13.14
N GLY A 77 -5.36 2.03 -12.73
CA GLY A 77 -4.67 3.00 -11.87
C GLY A 77 -5.01 2.90 -10.38
N THR A 78 -5.79 1.91 -9.96
CA THR A 78 -6.22 1.73 -8.58
C THR A 78 -6.03 0.30 -8.07
N ILE A 79 -5.83 0.14 -6.76
CA ILE A 79 -5.87 -1.17 -6.10
C ILE A 79 -7.32 -1.47 -5.74
N ASN A 80 -7.80 -2.63 -6.16
CA ASN A 80 -9.17 -3.09 -5.95
C ASN A 80 -9.18 -4.39 -5.17
N LEU A 81 -10.24 -4.62 -4.40
CA LEU A 81 -10.49 -5.90 -3.74
C LEU A 81 -11.37 -6.78 -4.64
N ALA A 82 -10.85 -7.92 -5.06
CA ALA A 82 -11.56 -8.96 -5.79
C ALA A 82 -11.79 -10.17 -4.89
N ASN A 83 -12.68 -11.06 -5.30
CA ASN A 83 -12.89 -12.33 -4.59
C ASN A 83 -12.34 -13.48 -5.45
N ASN A 84 -11.13 -13.92 -5.14
CA ASN A 84 -10.45 -14.99 -5.86
C ASN A 84 -9.79 -15.97 -4.88
N HIS A 85 -9.87 -17.26 -5.18
CA HIS A 85 -9.18 -18.26 -4.39
C HIS A 85 -7.67 -18.27 -4.70
N PRO A 86 -6.75 -18.29 -3.70
CA PRO A 86 -5.31 -18.24 -3.94
C PRO A 86 -4.77 -19.29 -4.90
N LYS A 87 -5.27 -20.53 -4.84
CA LYS A 87 -4.85 -21.60 -5.77
C LYS A 87 -5.24 -21.31 -7.21
N ASP A 88 -6.46 -20.84 -7.44
CA ASP A 88 -6.95 -20.54 -8.79
C ASP A 88 -6.14 -19.42 -9.42
N VAL A 89 -5.77 -18.41 -8.61
CA VAL A 89 -4.87 -17.34 -9.06
C VAL A 89 -3.48 -17.88 -9.33
N PHE A 90 -2.94 -18.73 -8.44
CA PHE A 90 -1.60 -19.31 -8.58
C PHE A 90 -1.44 -20.15 -9.86
N GLU A 91 -2.44 -20.94 -10.21
CA GLU A 91 -2.44 -21.78 -11.44
C GLU A 91 -2.44 -20.93 -12.72
N ASN A 92 -2.96 -19.71 -12.67
CA ASN A 92 -3.01 -18.77 -13.79
C ASN A 92 -1.98 -17.65 -13.67
N LEU A 93 -1.07 -17.73 -12.70
CA LEU A 93 -0.08 -16.68 -12.44
C LEU A 93 1.05 -16.77 -13.48
N HIS A 94 1.26 -15.69 -14.20
CA HIS A 94 2.44 -15.54 -15.03
C HIS A 94 3.69 -15.33 -14.15
N ASP A 95 4.86 -15.71 -14.65
CA ASP A 95 6.12 -15.57 -13.90
C ASP A 95 6.36 -14.08 -13.52
N VAL A 96 6.91 -13.83 -12.32
CA VAL A 96 7.36 -12.47 -11.89
C VAL A 96 8.34 -11.85 -12.91
N GLY A 97 9.05 -12.67 -13.68
CA GLY A 97 9.89 -12.24 -14.79
C GLY A 97 9.11 -11.73 -16.01
N ASP A 98 7.78 -11.74 -15.99
CA ASP A 98 6.97 -11.12 -17.04
C ASP A 98 6.91 -9.60 -16.80
N PHE A 99 7.87 -8.92 -17.41
CA PHE A 99 7.91 -7.47 -17.46
C PHE A 99 7.03 -6.91 -18.60
N SER A 100 5.98 -7.63 -19.02
CA SER A 100 5.06 -7.20 -20.07
C SER A 100 4.39 -5.84 -19.79
N TRP A 101 4.30 -5.45 -18.50
CA TRP A 101 3.87 -4.09 -18.13
C TRP A 101 4.81 -3.00 -18.67
N LEU A 102 6.10 -3.31 -18.92
CA LEU A 102 7.04 -2.39 -19.58
C LEU A 102 6.73 -2.22 -21.07
N GLU A 103 5.98 -3.14 -21.68
CA GLU A 103 5.57 -3.04 -23.09
C GLU A 103 4.56 -1.91 -23.33
N ASN A 104 3.84 -1.49 -22.28
CA ASN A 104 2.86 -0.41 -22.35
C ASN A 104 3.46 0.98 -22.10
N ILE A 105 4.78 1.08 -21.95
CA ILE A 105 5.44 2.37 -21.75
C ILE A 105 5.41 3.16 -23.05
N ASP A 106 4.81 4.35 -23.02
CA ASP A 106 4.81 5.26 -24.17
C ASP A 106 6.12 6.02 -24.31
N PHE A 107 7.00 5.52 -25.16
CA PHE A 107 8.27 6.16 -25.51
C PHE A 107 8.15 7.23 -26.62
N SER A 108 6.93 7.55 -27.07
CA SER A 108 6.70 8.44 -28.22
C SER A 108 7.19 9.88 -27.99
N ASN A 109 7.39 10.28 -26.75
CA ASN A 109 7.71 11.65 -26.34
C ASN A 109 9.15 11.84 -25.82
N LEU A 110 10.05 10.87 -26.03
CA LEU A 110 11.45 11.05 -25.63
C LEU A 110 12.12 12.16 -26.48
N THR A 111 12.75 13.10 -25.80
CA THR A 111 13.60 14.11 -26.43
C THR A 111 14.96 13.50 -26.80
N GLN A 112 15.70 14.15 -27.72
CA GLN A 112 17.05 13.71 -28.09
C GLN A 112 17.98 13.66 -26.88
N GLU A 113 17.88 14.62 -25.96
CA GLU A 113 18.67 14.66 -24.73
C GLU A 113 18.38 13.45 -23.82
N GLN A 114 17.13 13.00 -23.75
CA GLN A 114 16.74 11.80 -23.02
C GLN A 114 17.27 10.53 -23.68
N ILE A 115 17.24 10.47 -25.00
CA ILE A 115 17.83 9.38 -25.80
C ILE A 115 19.36 9.33 -25.56
N ASP A 116 20.03 10.47 -25.50
CA ASP A 116 21.48 10.54 -25.26
C ASP A 116 21.85 10.06 -23.84
N VAL A 117 21.04 10.39 -22.82
CA VAL A 117 21.22 9.86 -21.46
C VAL A 117 21.02 8.34 -21.42
N ILE A 118 20.01 7.85 -22.12
CA ILE A 118 19.74 6.41 -22.25
C ILE A 118 20.91 5.69 -22.94
N ASN A 119 21.43 6.28 -24.02
CA ASN A 119 22.58 5.74 -24.72
C ASN A 119 23.83 5.73 -23.81
N ASN A 120 24.05 6.76 -23.02
CA ASN A 120 25.15 6.81 -22.06
C ASN A 120 25.03 5.76 -20.94
N ILE A 121 23.82 5.53 -20.42
CA ILE A 121 23.54 4.46 -19.45
C ILE A 121 23.75 3.09 -20.11
N SER A 122 23.32 2.94 -21.35
CA SER A 122 23.49 1.72 -22.14
C SER A 122 24.96 1.44 -22.43
N ASP A 123 25.74 2.46 -22.76
CA ASP A 123 27.18 2.36 -22.98
C ASP A 123 27.94 2.00 -21.70
N LEU A 124 27.56 2.59 -20.55
CA LEU A 124 28.13 2.24 -19.26
C LEU A 124 27.76 0.80 -18.88
N THR A 125 26.53 0.41 -19.11
CA THR A 125 26.04 -0.95 -18.86
C THR A 125 26.72 -1.94 -19.81
N ALA A 126 26.83 -1.63 -21.10
CA ALA A 126 27.50 -2.46 -22.09
C ALA A 126 28.99 -2.61 -21.79
N LYS A 127 29.70 -1.56 -21.41
CA LYS A 127 31.13 -1.63 -21.06
C LYS A 127 31.43 -2.55 -19.87
N GLU A 128 30.51 -2.63 -18.93
CA GLU A 128 30.64 -3.50 -17.76
C GLU A 128 30.22 -4.94 -18.03
N PHE A 129 29.27 -5.14 -18.94
CA PHE A 129 28.74 -6.48 -19.29
C PHE A 129 29.45 -7.13 -20.49
N THR A 130 30.33 -6.41 -21.23
CA THR A 130 31.04 -6.91 -22.42
C THR A 130 31.94 -8.12 -22.19
N GLY A 131 32.16 -8.55 -20.96
CA GLY A 131 32.92 -9.77 -20.67
C GLY A 131 32.10 -11.07 -20.57
N GLN A 132 30.76 -11.01 -20.54
CA GLN A 132 29.94 -12.18 -20.21
C GLN A 132 28.64 -12.34 -21.03
N LEU A 133 28.33 -11.44 -21.96
CA LEU A 133 27.11 -11.53 -22.76
C LEU A 133 27.42 -12.01 -24.16
N GLU A 134 26.73 -13.07 -24.58
CA GLU A 134 26.60 -13.41 -26.00
C GLU A 134 25.77 -12.31 -26.69
N PHE A 135 26.47 -11.33 -27.24
CA PHE A 135 25.92 -10.15 -27.94
C PHE A 135 25.05 -10.50 -29.15
N ASP A 136 24.91 -11.77 -29.51
CA ASP A 136 24.17 -12.22 -30.69
C ASP A 136 22.68 -11.81 -30.72
N TRP A 137 22.09 -11.61 -29.52
CA TRP A 137 20.68 -11.22 -29.45
C TRP A 137 20.50 -9.71 -29.67
N LEU A 138 21.39 -8.88 -29.14
CA LEU A 138 21.38 -7.43 -29.34
C LEU A 138 21.74 -7.08 -30.79
N ASN A 139 22.75 -7.76 -31.36
CA ASN A 139 23.22 -7.54 -32.72
C ASN A 139 22.22 -7.95 -33.82
N LYS A 140 21.24 -8.79 -33.50
CA LYS A 140 20.21 -9.20 -34.46
C LYS A 140 19.06 -8.19 -34.62
N ARG A 141 18.92 -7.24 -33.70
CA ARG A 141 17.80 -6.28 -33.65
C ARG A 141 18.20 -4.79 -33.63
N THR A 142 19.46 -4.45 -33.47
CA THR A 142 19.96 -3.08 -33.49
C THR A 142 21.13 -2.94 -34.44
N PRO A 143 21.06 -2.09 -35.46
CA PRO A 143 22.23 -1.81 -36.29
C PRO A 143 23.26 -1.03 -35.48
N VAL A 144 24.45 -1.60 -35.30
CA VAL A 144 25.60 -0.92 -34.75
C VAL A 144 26.17 -0.03 -35.86
N SER A 145 26.11 1.29 -35.71
CA SER A 145 26.81 2.21 -36.58
C SER A 145 28.20 2.54 -36.02
N ASP A 146 29.12 2.98 -36.90
CA ASP A 146 30.47 3.41 -36.51
C ASP A 146 30.50 4.57 -35.47
N SER A 147 29.33 5.17 -35.17
CA SER A 147 29.12 6.24 -34.17
C SER A 147 28.58 5.77 -32.80
N GLY A 148 28.52 4.45 -32.55
CA GLY A 148 27.96 3.89 -31.31
C GLY A 148 26.58 3.25 -31.48
N LEU A 149 26.08 2.66 -30.39
CA LEU A 149 24.80 1.99 -30.35
C LEU A 149 23.68 3.05 -30.46
N GLN A 150 23.06 3.19 -31.64
CA GLN A 150 21.84 3.98 -31.80
C GLN A 150 20.64 3.10 -31.49
N ILE A 151 20.05 3.27 -30.32
CA ILE A 151 18.87 2.52 -29.88
C ILE A 151 17.64 3.34 -30.25
N ASP A 152 16.80 2.81 -31.13
CA ASP A 152 15.45 3.34 -31.34
C ASP A 152 14.51 2.97 -30.19
N LYS A 153 13.25 3.43 -30.26
CA LYS A 153 12.27 3.20 -29.20
C LYS A 153 12.02 1.73 -28.90
N ASP A 154 12.00 0.88 -29.91
CA ASP A 154 11.78 -0.56 -29.77
C ASP A 154 13.05 -1.26 -29.23
N GLY A 155 14.21 -0.79 -29.64
CA GLY A 155 15.50 -1.22 -29.08
C GLY A 155 15.65 -0.86 -27.62
N PHE A 156 15.20 0.34 -27.20
CA PHE A 156 15.22 0.75 -25.80
C PHE A 156 14.28 -0.08 -24.92
N ARG A 157 13.05 -0.33 -25.38
CA ARG A 157 12.12 -1.24 -24.70
C ARG A 157 12.73 -2.63 -24.54
N SER A 158 13.35 -3.14 -25.60
CA SER A 158 14.05 -4.43 -25.59
C SER A 158 15.24 -4.42 -24.63
N LEU A 159 15.96 -3.31 -24.48
CA LEU A 159 17.08 -3.17 -23.55
C LEU A 159 16.60 -3.17 -22.08
N ILE A 160 15.53 -2.43 -21.77
CA ILE A 160 14.98 -2.42 -20.39
C ILE A 160 14.50 -3.83 -20.01
N ASN A 161 13.76 -4.50 -20.90
CA ASN A 161 13.32 -5.87 -20.66
C ASN A 161 14.50 -6.81 -20.49
N PHE A 162 15.55 -6.65 -21.29
CA PHE A 162 16.77 -7.43 -21.16
C PHE A 162 17.51 -7.16 -19.84
N VAL A 163 17.67 -5.91 -19.42
CA VAL A 163 18.33 -5.52 -18.16
C VAL A 163 17.54 -6.05 -16.96
N ALA A 164 16.22 -5.88 -16.97
CA ALA A 164 15.36 -6.38 -15.93
C ALA A 164 15.39 -7.93 -15.85
N TYR A 165 15.30 -8.60 -17.00
CA TYR A 165 15.43 -10.05 -17.09
C TYR A 165 16.82 -10.52 -16.65
N HIS A 166 17.89 -9.82 -17.02
CA HIS A 166 19.26 -10.14 -16.61
C HIS A 166 19.45 -10.02 -15.09
N PHE A 167 18.94 -8.95 -14.47
CA PHE A 167 18.98 -8.81 -13.02
C PHE A 167 18.13 -9.87 -12.30
N TYR A 168 17.06 -10.32 -12.95
CA TYR A 168 16.22 -11.39 -12.41
C TYR A 168 16.90 -12.74 -12.43
N GLN A 169 17.55 -13.09 -13.56
CA GLN A 169 18.23 -14.37 -13.75
C GLN A 169 19.60 -14.45 -13.07
N ASN A 170 20.34 -13.33 -13.06
CA ASN A 170 21.69 -13.28 -12.51
C ASN A 170 21.69 -12.67 -11.11
N LYS A 171 21.81 -13.55 -10.10
CA LYS A 171 21.72 -13.20 -8.68
C LYS A 171 22.74 -12.13 -8.22
N ASP A 172 23.89 -12.03 -8.88
CA ASP A 172 24.99 -11.15 -8.46
C ASP A 172 25.03 -9.81 -9.19
N SER A 173 24.38 -9.70 -10.36
CA SER A 173 24.41 -8.48 -11.18
C SER A 173 23.77 -7.28 -10.47
N TYR A 174 22.60 -7.46 -9.89
CA TYR A 174 21.92 -6.39 -9.16
C TYR A 174 22.74 -5.94 -7.92
N LYS A 175 23.28 -6.91 -7.18
CA LYS A 175 24.14 -6.63 -6.03
C LYS A 175 25.39 -5.83 -6.44
N THR A 176 26.03 -6.21 -7.56
CA THR A 176 27.20 -5.48 -8.08
C THR A 176 26.84 -4.05 -8.44
N LEU A 177 25.70 -3.82 -9.11
CA LEU A 177 25.22 -2.49 -9.41
C LEU A 177 24.94 -1.68 -8.13
N ARG A 178 24.24 -2.24 -7.17
CA ARG A 178 23.94 -1.62 -5.88
C ARG A 178 25.22 -1.22 -5.14
N ASP A 179 26.18 -2.15 -5.03
CA ASP A 179 27.46 -1.88 -4.34
C ASP A 179 28.22 -0.73 -5.00
N LYS A 180 28.19 -0.61 -6.34
CA LYS A 180 28.82 0.49 -7.07
C LYS A 180 28.09 1.81 -6.85
N VAL A 181 26.75 1.83 -6.92
CA VAL A 181 25.94 3.03 -6.66
C VAL A 181 26.20 3.53 -5.24
N ILE A 182 26.19 2.64 -4.25
CA ILE A 182 26.50 3.00 -2.86
C ILE A 182 27.92 3.54 -2.72
N ALA A 183 28.92 2.92 -3.36
CA ALA A 183 30.31 3.38 -3.32
C ALA A 183 30.49 4.75 -3.98
N THR A 184 29.77 5.02 -5.07
CA THR A 184 29.88 6.27 -5.83
C THR A 184 29.20 7.43 -5.14
N TYR A 185 27.98 7.21 -4.62
CA TYR A 185 27.13 8.27 -4.08
C TYR A 185 27.13 8.34 -2.55
N ASN A 186 27.73 7.35 -1.87
CA ASN A 186 27.86 7.24 -0.41
C ASN A 186 26.60 7.65 0.38
N PRO A 187 25.42 7.10 0.05
CA PRO A 187 24.19 7.46 0.76
C PRO A 187 24.10 6.79 2.14
N SER A 188 25.13 6.03 2.54
CA SER A 188 25.16 5.30 3.82
C SER A 188 25.08 6.19 5.07
N SER A 189 25.21 7.53 4.93
CA SER A 189 24.87 8.50 5.98
C SER A 189 23.36 8.84 6.02
N ILE A 190 22.62 8.52 4.96
CA ILE A 190 21.20 8.80 4.83
C ILE A 190 20.47 7.55 5.28
N VAL A 191 20.15 7.50 6.56
CA VAL A 191 19.26 6.47 7.09
C VAL A 191 17.85 6.98 6.95
N ALA A 192 16.95 6.13 6.45
CA ALA A 192 15.52 6.40 6.47
C ALA A 192 15.02 6.48 7.93
N GLN A 193 15.40 7.54 8.61
CA GLN A 193 14.90 7.89 9.94
C GLN A 193 13.81 8.95 9.77
N GLY A 194 12.57 8.48 9.64
CA GLY A 194 11.41 9.35 9.72
C GLY A 194 11.29 10.37 8.57
N GLU A 195 10.92 11.59 8.91
CA GLU A 195 10.44 12.65 8.01
C GLU A 195 11.49 13.26 7.08
N VAL A 196 12.76 13.04 7.35
CA VAL A 196 13.84 13.86 6.85
C VAL A 196 14.67 13.22 5.73
N PHE A 197 14.42 11.92 5.39
CA PHE A 197 15.28 11.24 4.41
C PHE A 197 15.18 11.84 3.01
N ASN A 198 14.02 12.37 2.65
CA ASN A 198 13.78 12.98 1.34
C ASN A 198 14.69 14.19 1.13
N GLU A 199 14.72 15.09 2.10
CA GLU A 199 15.56 16.31 2.07
C GLU A 199 17.02 15.98 2.35
N GLN A 200 17.29 15.03 3.25
CA GLN A 200 18.65 14.58 3.55
C GLN A 200 19.33 13.97 2.32
N PHE A 201 18.58 13.38 1.40
CA PHE A 201 19.12 12.85 0.16
C PHE A 201 19.75 13.93 -0.72
N SER A 202 19.33 15.19 -0.61
CA SER A 202 19.95 16.33 -1.31
C SER A 202 21.39 16.62 -0.87
N SER A 203 21.82 16.10 0.29
CA SER A 203 23.21 16.15 0.74
C SER A 203 24.12 15.12 0.04
N SER A 204 23.53 14.19 -0.73
CA SER A 204 24.28 13.27 -1.60
C SER A 204 24.95 14.04 -2.76
N PRO A 205 25.94 13.44 -3.42
CA PRO A 205 26.56 14.04 -4.62
C PRO A 205 25.61 14.33 -5.78
N LEU A 206 24.39 13.83 -5.73
CA LEU A 206 23.34 14.13 -6.72
C LEU A 206 22.71 15.51 -6.53
N HIS A 207 22.77 16.08 -5.31
CA HIS A 207 22.17 17.37 -4.95
C HIS A 207 20.67 17.49 -5.27
N LEU A 208 19.95 16.35 -5.20
CA LEU A 208 18.51 16.24 -5.42
C LEU A 208 17.86 15.68 -4.16
N SER A 209 16.62 16.07 -3.86
CA SER A 209 15.80 15.33 -2.94
C SER A 209 15.46 13.95 -3.53
N PHE A 210 15.05 13.00 -2.69
CA PHE A 210 14.71 11.67 -3.19
C PHE A 210 13.49 11.71 -4.13
N MET A 211 12.52 12.58 -3.85
CA MET A 211 11.36 12.78 -4.73
C MET A 211 11.78 13.41 -6.08
N GLU A 212 12.71 14.35 -6.09
CA GLU A 212 13.24 14.90 -7.35
C GLU A 212 14.01 13.85 -8.15
N LEU A 213 14.74 12.95 -7.49
CA LEU A 213 15.38 11.81 -8.16
C LEU A 213 14.34 10.91 -8.83
N ILE A 214 13.25 10.55 -8.13
CA ILE A 214 12.15 9.74 -8.69
C ILE A 214 11.57 10.44 -9.92
N GLN A 215 11.19 11.71 -9.79
CA GLN A 215 10.59 12.49 -10.88
C GLN A 215 11.54 12.62 -12.07
N THR A 216 12.83 12.87 -11.82
CA THR A 216 13.85 12.94 -12.86
C THR A 216 14.00 11.59 -13.56
N THR A 217 14.04 10.49 -12.81
CA THR A 217 14.15 9.15 -13.40
C THR A 217 12.92 8.81 -14.24
N LEU A 218 11.71 9.08 -13.74
CA LEU A 218 10.47 8.89 -14.50
C LEU A 218 10.47 9.71 -15.80
N LYS A 219 10.91 10.97 -15.73
CA LYS A 219 11.00 11.83 -16.89
C LYS A 219 12.05 11.32 -17.89
N GLN A 220 13.23 10.93 -17.42
CA GLN A 220 14.32 10.44 -18.27
C GLN A 220 14.00 9.08 -18.92
N THR A 221 13.32 8.20 -18.21
CA THR A 221 12.94 6.86 -18.72
C THR A 221 11.68 6.90 -19.56
N GLY A 222 10.96 8.01 -19.66
CA GLY A 222 9.68 8.10 -20.34
C GLY A 222 8.57 7.31 -19.65
N LEU A 223 8.80 6.80 -18.44
CA LEU A 223 7.79 6.10 -17.64
C LEU A 223 6.68 7.08 -17.25
N SER A 224 5.44 6.60 -17.28
CA SER A 224 4.30 7.43 -16.91
C SER A 224 4.34 7.76 -15.42
N SER A 225 4.56 9.03 -15.08
CA SER A 225 4.38 9.52 -13.70
C SER A 225 2.91 9.50 -13.25
N LYS A 226 1.99 9.18 -14.18
CA LYS A 226 0.54 9.08 -13.89
C LYS A 226 0.14 7.70 -13.37
N ASP A 227 0.99 6.69 -13.53
CA ASP A 227 0.72 5.36 -13.00
C ASP A 227 1.32 5.23 -11.59
N PRO A 228 0.49 5.14 -10.54
CA PRO A 228 0.95 5.04 -9.16
C PRO A 228 1.81 3.79 -8.91
N ALA A 229 1.50 2.67 -9.56
CA ALA A 229 2.24 1.42 -9.38
C ALA A 229 3.66 1.54 -9.92
N ILE A 230 3.83 2.12 -11.11
CA ILE A 230 5.15 2.36 -11.71
C ILE A 230 5.97 3.30 -10.82
N THR A 231 5.36 4.41 -10.39
CA THR A 231 6.02 5.39 -9.53
C THR A 231 6.45 4.76 -8.20
N TYR A 232 5.57 3.99 -7.57
CA TYR A 232 5.87 3.34 -6.30
C TYR A 232 6.95 2.27 -6.44
N PHE A 233 6.85 1.40 -7.44
CA PHE A 233 7.81 0.34 -7.71
C PHE A 233 9.21 0.91 -7.97
N LEU A 234 9.30 1.92 -8.86
CA LEU A 234 10.56 2.62 -9.12
C LEU A 234 11.15 3.22 -7.83
N SER A 235 10.31 3.86 -7.01
CA SER A 235 10.74 4.44 -5.75
C SER A 235 11.31 3.39 -4.79
N TYR A 236 10.67 2.23 -4.71
CA TYR A 236 11.13 1.13 -3.86
C TYR A 236 12.49 0.58 -4.34
N VAL A 237 12.64 0.38 -5.64
CA VAL A 237 13.89 -0.09 -6.24
C VAL A 237 15.02 0.95 -6.06
N LEU A 238 14.75 2.24 -6.27
CA LEU A 238 15.73 3.29 -6.04
C LEU A 238 16.13 3.39 -4.56
N PHE A 239 15.16 3.25 -3.65
CA PHE A 239 15.42 3.24 -2.21
C PHE A 239 16.41 2.13 -1.82
N ASP A 240 16.21 0.93 -2.36
CA ASP A 240 17.10 -0.21 -2.18
C ASP A 240 18.46 0.02 -2.86
N LEU A 241 18.45 0.46 -4.12
CA LEU A 241 19.63 0.65 -4.94
C LEU A 241 20.62 1.65 -4.31
N PHE A 242 20.09 2.71 -3.71
CA PHE A 242 20.90 3.70 -2.99
C PHE A 242 21.25 3.27 -1.56
N GLY A 243 20.77 2.12 -1.09
CA GLY A 243 21.10 1.58 0.23
C GLY A 243 20.60 2.43 1.41
N ILE A 244 19.48 3.15 1.21
CA ILE A 244 18.92 4.06 2.21
C ILE A 244 18.47 3.33 3.48
N ASP A 245 18.21 2.03 3.39
CA ASP A 245 17.69 1.18 4.47
C ASP A 245 18.76 0.44 5.28
N LYS A 246 20.03 0.54 4.90
CA LYS A 246 21.14 -0.17 5.56
C LYS A 246 21.02 -1.71 5.61
N GLU A 247 20.34 -2.32 4.66
CA GLU A 247 20.31 -3.79 4.63
C GLU A 247 21.71 -4.41 4.48
N PRO A 248 21.96 -5.56 5.14
CA PRO A 248 23.25 -6.27 5.02
C PRO A 248 23.53 -6.62 3.55
N ARG A 249 24.71 -6.28 3.05
CA ARG A 249 25.15 -6.42 1.65
C ARG A 249 25.11 -7.85 1.07
N GLY A 250 24.80 -8.88 1.89
CA GLY A 250 25.04 -10.28 1.52
C GLY A 250 23.92 -11.00 0.77
N LYS A 251 22.67 -10.50 0.80
CA LYS A 251 21.49 -11.30 0.40
C LYS A 251 20.56 -10.65 -0.63
N VAL A 252 20.89 -9.48 -1.17
CA VAL A 252 19.97 -8.73 -2.02
C VAL A 252 19.93 -9.30 -3.43
N ARG A 253 18.75 -9.79 -3.84
CA ARG A 253 18.43 -10.22 -5.19
C ARG A 253 17.35 -9.32 -5.75
N PHE A 254 17.44 -8.95 -7.02
CA PHE A 254 16.43 -8.09 -7.65
C PHE A 254 15.01 -8.69 -7.55
N LYS A 255 14.89 -10.03 -7.73
CA LYS A 255 13.63 -10.74 -7.54
C LYS A 255 13.00 -10.45 -6.17
N ASN A 256 13.78 -10.56 -5.09
CA ASN A 256 13.27 -10.32 -3.75
C ASN A 256 12.83 -8.86 -3.58
N VAL A 257 13.69 -7.91 -4.04
CA VAL A 257 13.35 -6.48 -4.00
C VAL A 257 12.07 -6.17 -4.76
N SER A 258 11.86 -6.84 -5.90
CA SER A 258 10.65 -6.68 -6.72
C SER A 258 9.41 -7.23 -6.00
N VAL A 259 9.49 -8.43 -5.41
CA VAL A 259 8.37 -9.02 -4.66
C VAL A 259 8.05 -8.20 -3.40
N ASP A 260 9.08 -7.75 -2.68
CA ASP A 260 8.92 -6.85 -1.53
C ASP A 260 8.26 -5.53 -1.92
N ALA A 261 8.61 -4.97 -3.10
CA ALA A 261 7.97 -3.78 -3.64
C ALA A 261 6.48 -4.00 -3.92
N TYR A 262 6.11 -5.17 -4.48
CA TYR A 262 4.71 -5.54 -4.69
C TYR A 262 3.96 -5.72 -3.37
N HIS A 263 4.56 -6.40 -2.37
CA HIS A 263 3.95 -6.50 -1.04
C HIS A 263 3.67 -5.12 -0.45
N SER A 264 4.68 -4.25 -0.47
CA SER A 264 4.56 -2.89 0.04
C SER A 264 3.53 -2.06 -0.73
N PHE A 265 3.47 -2.18 -2.06
CA PHE A 265 2.50 -1.47 -2.89
C PHE A 265 1.06 -1.91 -2.62
N PHE A 266 0.80 -3.22 -2.63
CA PHE A 266 -0.56 -3.71 -2.41
C PHE A 266 -1.06 -3.45 -0.99
N ALA A 267 -0.16 -3.45 -0.01
CA ALA A 267 -0.50 -3.13 1.37
C ALA A 267 -1.00 -1.69 1.57
N LEU A 268 -0.74 -0.76 0.62
CA LEU A 268 -1.32 0.59 0.61
C LEU A 268 -2.85 0.59 0.65
N TYR A 269 -3.49 -0.46 0.16
CA TYR A 269 -4.94 -0.61 0.24
C TYR A 269 -5.42 -0.83 1.68
N CYS A 270 -4.59 -1.36 2.55
CA CYS A 270 -4.97 -1.81 3.89
C CYS A 270 -4.65 -0.76 4.97
N ASP A 271 -5.33 -0.85 6.11
CA ASP A 271 -5.05 -0.02 7.28
C ASP A 271 -3.69 -0.31 7.88
N CYS A 272 -3.25 -1.56 7.74
CA CYS A 272 -1.91 -1.93 8.17
C CYS A 272 -1.29 -3.02 7.30
N MET A 273 0.04 -2.97 7.23
CA MET A 273 0.93 -4.01 6.73
C MET A 273 1.66 -4.64 7.91
N VAL A 274 1.72 -5.97 7.93
CA VAL A 274 2.45 -6.73 8.94
C VAL A 274 3.55 -7.52 8.26
N SER A 275 4.79 -7.25 8.60
CA SER A 275 5.95 -8.00 8.11
C SER A 275 6.97 -8.17 9.23
N ASP A 276 7.65 -9.31 9.28
CA ASP A 276 8.75 -9.55 10.23
C ASP A 276 10.12 -9.26 9.61
N ASP A 277 10.16 -8.90 8.32
CA ASP A 277 11.35 -8.43 7.63
C ASP A 277 11.60 -6.95 7.93
N ASP A 278 12.74 -6.67 8.59
CA ASP A 278 13.13 -5.31 8.96
C ASP A 278 13.36 -4.39 7.75
N GLY A 279 13.90 -4.94 6.66
CA GLY A 279 14.17 -4.19 5.44
C GLY A 279 12.88 -3.75 4.78
N VAL A 280 11.93 -4.67 4.62
CA VAL A 280 10.59 -4.39 4.08
C VAL A 280 9.89 -3.33 4.93
N ARG A 281 9.90 -3.49 6.27
CA ARG A 281 9.26 -2.51 7.16
C ARG A 281 9.86 -1.12 7.05
N ARG A 282 11.19 -0.99 7.04
CA ARG A 282 11.86 0.33 6.94
C ARG A 282 11.57 1.01 5.61
N LYS A 283 11.68 0.27 4.50
CA LYS A 283 11.39 0.80 3.15
C LYS A 283 9.92 1.22 3.04
N SER A 284 8.99 0.36 3.47
CA SER A 284 7.56 0.67 3.44
C SER A 284 7.22 1.89 4.30
N LYS A 285 7.70 1.98 5.55
CA LYS A 285 7.51 3.16 6.42
C LYS A 285 8.03 4.45 5.77
N GLY A 286 9.23 4.40 5.18
CA GLY A 286 9.82 5.55 4.51
C GLY A 286 9.00 5.99 3.29
N LEU A 287 8.60 5.06 2.44
CA LEU A 287 7.85 5.37 1.23
C LEU A 287 6.40 5.78 1.53
N TYR A 288 5.73 5.13 2.48
CA TYR A 288 4.38 5.52 2.88
C TYR A 288 4.36 6.97 3.36
N LYS A 289 5.37 7.36 4.15
CA LYS A 289 5.50 8.74 4.57
C LYS A 289 5.80 9.69 3.40
N LEU A 290 6.73 9.32 2.50
CA LEU A 290 7.05 10.12 1.31
C LEU A 290 5.82 10.38 0.44
N PHE A 291 4.94 9.38 0.31
CA PHE A 291 3.72 9.45 -0.48
C PHE A 291 2.48 9.84 0.35
N ASN A 292 2.67 10.29 1.58
CA ASN A 292 1.61 10.68 2.50
C ASN A 292 0.52 9.60 2.66
N GLN A 293 0.94 8.36 2.93
CA GLN A 293 0.04 7.22 3.07
C GLN A 293 -0.25 6.90 4.54
N ALA A 294 -1.52 6.66 4.86
CA ALA A 294 -1.97 6.41 6.23
C ALA A 294 -1.73 4.97 6.73
N THR A 295 -1.35 4.06 5.83
CA THR A 295 -1.13 2.64 6.15
C THR A 295 -0.04 2.47 7.21
N LYS A 296 -0.40 1.86 8.33
CA LYS A 296 0.54 1.55 9.42
C LYS A 296 1.37 0.31 9.10
N VAL A 297 2.65 0.32 9.43
CA VAL A 297 3.54 -0.83 9.21
C VAL A 297 4.00 -1.38 10.54
N TYR A 298 3.65 -2.63 10.82
CA TYR A 298 3.92 -3.33 12.08
C TYR A 298 4.91 -4.48 11.90
N SER A 299 5.75 -4.69 12.91
CA SER A 299 6.34 -6.00 13.18
C SER A 299 5.26 -6.94 13.72
N LEU A 300 5.55 -8.23 13.76
CA LEU A 300 4.60 -9.20 14.30
C LEU A 300 4.25 -8.93 15.78
N ASP A 301 5.23 -8.49 16.58
CA ASP A 301 5.00 -8.16 18.00
C ASP A 301 4.16 -6.88 18.18
N GLU A 302 4.40 -5.87 17.35
CA GLU A 302 3.57 -4.67 17.31
C GLU A 302 2.14 -5.01 16.88
N PHE A 303 2.00 -5.86 15.86
CA PHE A 303 0.70 -6.27 15.35
C PHE A 303 -0.13 -7.02 16.39
N ILE A 304 0.47 -7.97 17.13
CA ILE A 304 -0.25 -8.72 18.18
C ILE A 304 -0.90 -7.74 19.17
N ARG A 305 -0.16 -6.73 19.64
CA ARG A 305 -0.70 -5.72 20.56
C ARG A 305 -1.78 -4.86 19.92
N SER A 306 -1.51 -4.32 18.72
CA SER A 306 -2.47 -3.49 17.99
C SER A 306 -3.74 -4.25 17.59
N PHE A 307 -3.64 -5.56 17.36
CA PHE A 307 -4.78 -6.39 17.03
C PHE A 307 -5.67 -6.64 18.26
N ASP A 308 -5.06 -6.86 19.44
CA ASP A 308 -5.78 -6.93 20.71
C ASP A 308 -6.52 -5.63 21.04
N GLU A 309 -5.85 -4.51 20.85
CA GLU A 309 -6.45 -3.18 21.01
C GLU A 309 -7.60 -2.95 20.03
N ALA A 310 -7.45 -3.39 18.77
CA ALA A 310 -8.49 -3.27 17.76
C ALA A 310 -9.73 -4.12 18.10
N ILE A 311 -9.52 -5.37 18.55
CA ILE A 311 -10.61 -6.24 19.01
C ILE A 311 -11.34 -5.60 20.21
N ALA A 312 -10.59 -5.09 21.19
CA ALA A 312 -11.18 -4.42 22.35
C ALA A 312 -11.95 -3.16 21.94
N ASN A 313 -11.37 -2.36 21.03
CA ASN A 313 -12.01 -1.16 20.50
C ASN A 313 -13.32 -1.47 19.79
N ASN A 314 -13.39 -2.54 18.99
CA ASN A 314 -14.60 -2.93 18.28
C ASN A 314 -15.76 -3.34 19.18
N ARG A 315 -15.50 -3.63 20.47
CA ARG A 315 -16.50 -4.05 21.48
C ARG A 315 -17.01 -2.93 22.36
N LYS A 316 -16.53 -1.69 22.15
CA LYS A 316 -17.00 -0.53 22.89
C LYS A 316 -18.47 -0.27 22.61
N SER A 317 -19.20 0.12 23.64
CA SER A 317 -20.55 0.68 23.53
C SER A 317 -20.53 2.04 22.84
N ALA A 318 -21.66 2.47 22.29
CA ALA A 318 -21.80 3.80 21.74
C ALA A 318 -21.52 4.89 22.79
N ARG A 319 -21.83 4.65 24.07
CA ARG A 319 -21.53 5.58 25.16
C ARG A 319 -20.02 5.81 25.32
N GLU A 320 -19.23 4.74 25.34
CA GLU A 320 -17.77 4.84 25.43
C GLU A 320 -17.17 5.58 24.24
N TYR A 321 -17.68 5.35 23.02
CA TYR A 321 -17.25 6.12 21.87
C TYR A 321 -17.64 7.60 21.97
N PHE A 322 -18.84 7.93 22.47
CA PHE A 322 -19.24 9.32 22.66
C PHE A 322 -18.38 10.03 23.70
N ASP A 323 -18.01 9.36 24.78
CA ASP A 323 -17.11 9.92 25.78
C ASP A 323 -15.76 10.28 25.15
N GLU A 324 -15.19 9.39 24.32
CA GLU A 324 -13.95 9.65 23.57
C GLU A 324 -14.08 10.77 22.52
N ILE A 325 -15.22 10.83 21.78
CA ILE A 325 -15.52 11.88 20.82
C ILE A 325 -15.59 13.25 21.53
N ILE A 326 -16.27 13.30 22.68
CA ILE A 326 -16.38 14.52 23.49
C ILE A 326 -15.00 14.94 24.01
N ASP A 327 -14.18 14.00 24.48
CA ASP A 327 -12.84 14.28 24.96
C ASP A 327 -11.94 14.87 23.87
N ASP A 328 -11.94 14.31 22.67
CA ASP A 328 -11.19 14.85 21.53
C ASP A 328 -11.74 16.22 21.09
N TYR A 329 -13.07 16.36 21.05
CA TYR A 329 -13.72 17.64 20.74
C TYR A 329 -13.37 18.74 21.74
N LEU A 330 -13.33 18.43 23.03
CA LEU A 330 -12.99 19.39 24.10
C LEU A 330 -11.50 19.75 24.14
N ARG A 331 -10.60 18.80 23.81
CA ARG A 331 -9.16 19.07 23.66
C ARG A 331 -8.88 20.05 22.53
N ARG A 332 -9.67 19.99 21.46
CA ARG A 332 -9.68 20.93 20.35
C ARG A 332 -8.31 21.18 19.72
N ASN A 333 -7.58 20.11 19.42
CA ASN A 333 -6.37 20.20 18.61
C ASN A 333 -6.78 20.46 17.14
N GLU A 334 -6.86 21.75 16.77
CA GLU A 334 -7.28 22.15 15.43
C GLU A 334 -6.14 21.97 14.44
N LEU A 335 -6.36 21.17 13.37
CA LEU A 335 -5.41 20.96 12.29
C LEU A 335 -5.58 21.99 11.17
N SER A 336 -6.84 22.34 10.84
CA SER A 336 -7.16 23.31 9.82
C SER A 336 -8.55 23.89 10.05
N MET A 337 -8.80 25.07 9.51
CA MET A 337 -10.11 25.72 9.53
C MET A 337 -10.41 26.35 8.17
N GLU A 338 -11.58 26.04 7.62
CA GLU A 338 -12.12 26.69 6.43
C GLU A 338 -13.38 27.47 6.80
N SER A 339 -13.47 28.72 6.34
CA SER A 339 -14.60 29.57 6.61
C SER A 339 -15.17 30.12 5.30
N THR A 340 -16.46 29.92 5.11
CA THR A 340 -17.26 30.52 4.04
C THR A 340 -18.35 31.40 4.66
N PRO A 341 -19.06 32.23 3.87
CA PRO A 341 -20.21 32.99 4.40
C PRO A 341 -21.34 32.12 4.96
N GLU A 342 -21.42 30.86 4.54
CA GLU A 342 -22.51 29.96 4.89
C GLU A 342 -22.17 29.00 6.02
N HIS A 343 -20.89 28.63 6.19
CA HIS A 343 -20.46 27.66 7.18
C HIS A 343 -18.97 27.79 7.56
N ILE A 344 -18.65 27.33 8.75
CA ILE A 344 -17.28 27.16 9.23
C ILE A 344 -17.06 25.66 9.42
N VAL A 345 -15.97 25.13 8.84
CA VAL A 345 -15.53 23.75 9.02
C VAL A 345 -14.17 23.75 9.69
N THR A 346 -14.08 23.11 10.83
CA THR A 346 -12.82 22.94 11.58
C THR A 346 -12.46 21.46 11.60
N CYS A 347 -11.27 21.10 11.11
CA CYS A 347 -10.71 19.76 11.26
C CYS A 347 -10.04 19.66 12.64
N ILE A 348 -10.42 18.64 13.40
CA ILE A 348 -9.93 18.39 14.77
C ILE A 348 -9.16 17.07 14.75
N GLU A 349 -7.95 17.09 15.31
CA GLU A 349 -7.16 15.88 15.47
C GLU A 349 -7.84 14.92 16.44
N THR A 350 -7.95 13.65 16.04
CA THR A 350 -8.48 12.60 16.90
C THR A 350 -7.35 11.79 17.52
N SER A 351 -7.45 11.47 18.81
CA SER A 351 -6.54 10.57 19.51
C SER A 351 -6.98 9.11 19.44
N HIS A 352 -8.17 8.85 18.91
CA HIS A 352 -8.80 7.54 18.81
C HIS A 352 -9.28 7.25 17.38
N GLU A 353 -9.47 5.97 17.10
CA GLU A 353 -10.15 5.49 15.90
C GLU A 353 -11.54 4.99 16.31
N TYR A 354 -12.56 5.79 15.99
CA TYR A 354 -13.94 5.48 16.38
C TYR A 354 -14.54 4.37 15.55
N PHE A 355 -15.21 3.45 16.19
CA PHE A 355 -15.82 2.27 15.56
C PHE A 355 -14.83 1.46 14.71
N GLY A 356 -13.51 1.59 15.00
CA GLY A 356 -12.43 0.95 14.26
C GLY A 356 -12.33 1.41 12.80
N TYR A 357 -12.89 2.57 12.46
CA TYR A 357 -12.92 3.08 11.09
C TYR A 357 -12.67 4.59 10.98
N PHE A 358 -13.35 5.41 11.76
CA PHE A 358 -13.28 6.87 11.67
C PHE A 358 -12.06 7.40 12.45
N ASN A 359 -11.16 8.11 11.78
CA ASN A 359 -9.92 8.61 12.35
C ASN A 359 -9.71 10.12 12.14
N CYS A 360 -10.76 10.83 11.75
CA CYS A 360 -10.77 12.27 11.56
C CYS A 360 -12.11 12.83 12.02
N MET A 361 -12.10 14.02 12.62
CA MET A 361 -13.27 14.73 13.11
C MET A 361 -13.36 16.10 12.45
N PHE A 362 -14.53 16.45 11.94
CA PHE A 362 -14.84 17.80 11.50
C PHE A 362 -15.96 18.36 12.37
N GLU A 363 -15.78 19.60 12.84
CA GLU A 363 -16.85 20.41 13.35
C GLU A 363 -17.37 21.31 12.23
N MET A 364 -18.65 21.24 11.94
CA MET A 364 -19.31 22.13 11.01
C MET A 364 -20.33 22.99 11.73
N LYS A 365 -20.19 24.33 11.61
CA LYS A 365 -21.14 25.32 12.14
C LYS A 365 -21.87 25.99 11.01
N LYS A 366 -23.21 25.92 11.04
CA LYS A 366 -24.08 26.53 10.05
C LYS A 366 -25.35 27.07 10.72
N GLY A 367 -25.63 28.38 10.56
CA GLY A 367 -26.87 28.99 11.06
C GLY A 367 -27.10 28.90 12.56
N GLY A 368 -26.07 28.73 13.36
CA GLY A 368 -26.15 28.53 14.81
C GLY A 368 -26.22 27.05 15.24
N GLU A 369 -26.36 26.15 14.32
CA GLU A 369 -26.28 24.70 14.57
C GLU A 369 -24.84 24.19 14.49
N THR A 370 -24.51 23.21 15.33
CA THR A 370 -23.21 22.52 15.33
C THR A 370 -23.41 21.07 14.97
N MET A 371 -22.63 20.58 14.03
CA MET A 371 -22.59 19.19 13.63
C MET A 371 -21.15 18.68 13.74
N ILE A 372 -20.96 17.51 14.34
CA ILE A 372 -19.72 16.76 14.35
C ILE A 372 -19.81 15.69 13.26
N ILE A 373 -18.81 15.63 12.41
CA ILE A 373 -18.73 14.65 11.33
C ILE A 373 -17.48 13.82 11.58
N LEU A 374 -17.66 12.52 11.83
CA LEU A 374 -16.59 11.56 11.87
C LEU A 374 -16.35 11.01 10.49
N HIS A 375 -15.12 11.06 10.06
CA HIS A 375 -14.70 10.77 8.72
C HIS A 375 -13.46 9.86 8.76
N ARG A 376 -13.20 9.14 7.68
CA ARG A 376 -11.94 8.44 7.51
C ARG A 376 -11.03 9.27 6.62
N ASN A 377 -9.95 9.77 7.21
CA ASN A 377 -8.89 10.39 6.41
C ASN A 377 -8.07 9.26 5.76
N ASN A 378 -8.27 9.09 4.47
CA ASN A 378 -7.51 8.21 3.60
C ASN A 378 -6.94 9.03 2.46
N ASP A 379 -5.64 9.20 2.42
CA ASP A 379 -4.95 9.96 1.37
C ASP A 379 -4.97 9.23 0.02
N ILE A 380 -5.39 7.97 0.00
CA ILE A 380 -5.60 7.20 -1.22
C ILE A 380 -7.09 7.06 -1.49
N TYR A 381 -7.51 7.49 -2.68
CA TYR A 381 -8.79 7.10 -3.24
C TYR A 381 -8.79 5.60 -3.52
N ARG A 382 -9.32 4.83 -2.60
CA ARG A 382 -9.59 3.41 -2.82
C ARG A 382 -11.09 3.15 -2.80
N PRO A 383 -11.60 2.28 -3.69
CA PRO A 383 -13.00 1.89 -3.63
C PRO A 383 -13.29 1.20 -2.28
N LEU A 384 -14.35 1.66 -1.62
CA LEU A 384 -14.84 1.01 -0.41
C LEU A 384 -15.48 -0.33 -0.80
N SER A 385 -15.01 -1.43 -0.24
CA SER A 385 -15.61 -2.74 -0.53
C SER A 385 -16.93 -2.93 0.20
N SER A 386 -17.83 -3.74 -0.37
CA SER A 386 -19.09 -4.09 0.28
C SER A 386 -18.90 -4.78 1.63
N GLN A 387 -17.84 -5.57 1.77
CA GLN A 387 -17.48 -6.21 3.03
C GLN A 387 -17.04 -5.19 4.08
N GLU A 388 -16.26 -4.19 3.69
CA GLU A 388 -15.83 -3.11 4.59
C GLU A 388 -17.02 -2.31 5.10
N ILE A 389 -17.96 -1.96 4.19
CA ILE A 389 -19.21 -1.29 4.56
C ILE A 389 -19.98 -2.13 5.57
N ALA A 390 -20.17 -3.42 5.30
CA ALA A 390 -20.91 -4.32 6.18
C ALA A 390 -20.29 -4.40 7.58
N ILE A 391 -18.96 -4.54 7.66
CA ILE A 391 -18.22 -4.59 8.93
C ILE A 391 -18.42 -3.29 9.71
N VAL A 392 -18.22 -2.13 9.09
CA VAL A 392 -18.35 -0.83 9.77
C VAL A 392 -19.77 -0.58 10.23
N VAL A 393 -20.76 -0.81 9.36
CA VAL A 393 -22.18 -0.64 9.69
C VAL A 393 -22.59 -1.56 10.85
N ASN A 394 -22.14 -2.81 10.82
CA ASN A 394 -22.45 -3.78 11.89
C ASN A 394 -21.80 -3.39 13.23
N ARG A 395 -20.56 -2.90 13.23
CA ARG A 395 -19.93 -2.37 14.45
C ARG A 395 -20.69 -1.19 15.05
N VAL A 396 -21.09 -0.24 14.21
CA VAL A 396 -21.93 0.88 14.64
C VAL A 396 -23.24 0.34 15.22
N SER A 397 -23.89 -0.61 14.52
CA SER A 397 -25.12 -1.23 15.00
C SER A 397 -24.97 -1.92 16.34
N GLU A 398 -23.93 -2.73 16.53
CA GLU A 398 -23.62 -3.42 17.78
C GLU A 398 -23.42 -2.44 18.94
N SER A 399 -22.61 -1.38 18.70
CA SER A 399 -22.33 -0.35 19.70
C SER A 399 -23.61 0.35 20.15
N PHE A 400 -24.50 0.75 19.24
CA PHE A 400 -25.76 1.41 19.58
C PHE A 400 -26.78 0.46 20.20
N ASN A 401 -26.88 -0.76 19.72
CA ASN A 401 -27.77 -1.78 20.29
C ASN A 401 -27.37 -2.13 21.73
N SER A 402 -26.09 -2.04 22.08
CA SER A 402 -25.60 -2.30 23.44
C SER A 402 -26.12 -1.29 24.48
N ILE A 403 -26.55 -0.11 24.06
CA ILE A 403 -27.17 0.92 24.92
C ILE A 403 -28.71 0.97 24.80
N GLY A 404 -29.31 -0.04 24.16
CA GLY A 404 -30.75 -0.15 24.02
C GLY A 404 -31.36 0.61 22.84
N ALA A 405 -30.53 1.22 21.99
CA ALA A 405 -30.99 1.81 20.74
C ALA A 405 -31.19 0.72 19.68
N THR A 406 -32.22 0.87 18.85
CA THR A 406 -32.45 -0.09 17.76
C THR A 406 -31.80 0.42 16.48
N TRP A 407 -30.65 -0.16 16.13
CA TRP A 407 -29.97 0.10 14.88
C TRP A 407 -29.78 -1.22 14.11
N PRO A 408 -30.39 -1.36 12.89
CA PRO A 408 -30.36 -2.64 12.18
C PRO A 408 -28.94 -2.98 11.67
N TYR A 409 -28.62 -4.25 11.60
CA TYR A 409 -27.42 -4.74 10.91
C TYR A 409 -27.52 -4.52 9.40
N PHE A 410 -26.37 -4.47 8.73
CA PHE A 410 -26.32 -4.29 7.29
C PHE A 410 -26.97 -5.47 6.56
N ASN A 411 -27.92 -5.14 5.66
CA ASN A 411 -28.56 -6.13 4.80
C ASN A 411 -28.17 -5.90 3.34
N TYR A 412 -27.26 -6.73 2.86
CA TYR A 412 -26.70 -6.60 1.50
C TYR A 412 -27.79 -6.63 0.42
N GLN A 413 -28.79 -7.48 0.55
CA GLN A 413 -29.84 -7.65 -0.46
C GLN A 413 -30.72 -6.41 -0.60
N GLU A 414 -31.00 -5.73 0.50
CA GLU A 414 -31.89 -4.56 0.54
C GLU A 414 -31.15 -3.22 0.31
N GLU A 415 -29.87 -3.15 0.73
CA GLU A 415 -29.17 -1.87 0.84
C GLU A 415 -28.11 -1.65 -0.24
N TRP A 416 -27.66 -2.70 -0.93
CA TRP A 416 -26.61 -2.57 -1.92
C TRP A 416 -26.97 -1.62 -3.08
N ALA A 417 -28.19 -1.68 -3.58
CA ALA A 417 -28.64 -0.79 -4.65
C ALA A 417 -28.60 0.68 -4.22
N GLN A 418 -29.03 0.97 -2.99
CA GLN A 418 -29.00 2.34 -2.43
C GLN A 418 -27.57 2.84 -2.26
N LEU A 419 -26.63 1.97 -1.86
CA LEU A 419 -25.21 2.28 -1.76
C LEU A 419 -24.60 2.61 -3.11
N CYS A 420 -24.97 1.88 -4.16
CA CYS A 420 -24.51 2.14 -5.52
C CYS A 420 -25.06 3.46 -6.07
N ASP A 421 -26.29 3.82 -5.70
CA ASP A 421 -26.96 5.04 -6.15
C ASP A 421 -26.67 6.29 -5.27
N ASP A 422 -25.75 6.14 -4.30
CA ASP A 422 -25.40 7.20 -3.32
C ASP A 422 -26.62 7.75 -2.54
N THR A 423 -27.64 6.93 -2.36
CA THR A 423 -28.85 7.29 -1.62
C THR A 423 -28.92 6.65 -0.24
N TRP A 424 -27.89 5.85 0.11
CA TRP A 424 -27.86 5.11 1.36
C TRP A 424 -27.56 6.02 2.56
N GLY A 425 -28.34 5.86 3.59
CA GLY A 425 -28.11 6.48 4.89
C GLY A 425 -29.08 5.95 5.94
N ARG A 426 -28.66 5.99 7.17
CA ARG A 426 -29.45 5.58 8.34
C ARG A 426 -29.41 6.67 9.38
N THR A 427 -30.55 6.97 9.98
CA THR A 427 -30.69 8.00 11.00
C THR A 427 -31.29 7.43 12.27
N LEU A 428 -30.66 7.73 13.41
CA LEU A 428 -31.14 7.45 14.75
C LEU A 428 -31.42 8.75 15.49
N ASN A 429 -32.63 8.90 15.99
CA ASN A 429 -33.00 10.02 16.85
C ASN A 429 -32.83 9.62 18.31
N MET A 430 -31.93 10.31 19.00
CA MET A 430 -31.75 10.23 20.45
C MET A 430 -32.31 11.51 21.11
N ASP A 431 -32.43 11.53 22.44
CA ASP A 431 -33.01 12.67 23.15
C ASP A 431 -32.23 13.97 22.88
N ASP A 432 -30.90 13.90 22.92
CA ASP A 432 -30.00 15.05 22.83
C ASP A 432 -29.26 15.18 21.49
N ALA A 433 -29.44 14.23 20.54
CA ALA A 433 -28.74 14.22 19.27
C ALA A 433 -29.49 13.49 18.17
N VAL A 434 -29.19 13.85 16.92
CA VAL A 434 -29.55 13.09 15.72
C VAL A 434 -28.25 12.52 15.14
N ILE A 435 -28.21 11.21 14.96
CA ILE A 435 -27.03 10.52 14.45
C ILE A 435 -27.35 9.95 13.08
N THR A 436 -26.54 10.27 12.09
CA THR A 436 -26.73 9.79 10.72
C THR A 436 -25.45 9.14 10.22
N LEU A 437 -25.55 7.87 9.82
CA LEU A 437 -24.49 7.15 9.11
C LEU A 437 -24.85 7.14 7.63
N THR A 438 -23.97 7.63 6.78
CA THR A 438 -24.22 7.76 5.34
C THR A 438 -22.96 7.50 4.53
N LYS A 439 -23.16 7.17 3.24
CA LYS A 439 -22.08 7.14 2.25
C LYS A 439 -22.00 8.49 1.57
N PHE A 440 -20.79 9.04 1.50
CA PHE A 440 -20.58 10.33 0.85
C PHE A 440 -20.69 10.22 -0.69
N LYS A 441 -21.47 11.10 -1.31
CA LYS A 441 -21.85 11.02 -2.74
C LYS A 441 -20.67 11.06 -3.73
N LYS A 442 -19.58 11.72 -3.37
CA LYS A 442 -18.43 11.92 -4.27
C LYS A 442 -17.18 11.15 -3.84
N LEU A 443 -17.18 10.63 -2.63
CA LEU A 443 -16.05 9.89 -2.05
C LEU A 443 -16.53 8.49 -1.66
N PRO A 444 -15.75 7.45 -1.95
CA PRO A 444 -16.14 6.08 -1.61
C PRO A 444 -15.88 5.81 -0.13
N MET A 445 -16.52 6.54 0.78
CA MET A 445 -16.32 6.37 2.21
C MET A 445 -17.60 6.62 3.00
N LEU A 446 -17.65 6.10 4.22
CA LEU A 446 -18.72 6.31 5.17
C LEU A 446 -18.41 7.52 6.05
N GLU A 447 -19.47 8.24 6.42
CA GLU A 447 -19.44 9.33 7.40
C GLU A 447 -20.48 9.09 8.50
N LEU A 448 -20.09 9.38 9.74
CA LEU A 448 -20.99 9.40 10.87
C LEU A 448 -21.19 10.86 11.33
N MET A 449 -22.37 11.39 11.10
CA MET A 449 -22.74 12.76 11.48
C MET A 449 -23.50 12.75 12.81
N ILE A 450 -23.12 13.63 13.72
CA ILE A 450 -23.75 13.83 15.03
C ILE A 450 -24.20 15.27 15.10
N GLN A 451 -25.50 15.52 15.01
CA GLN A 451 -26.11 16.83 15.17
C GLN A 451 -26.67 16.95 16.60
N LEU A 452 -26.13 17.86 17.36
CA LEU A 452 -26.62 18.17 18.70
C LEU A 452 -27.94 18.93 18.60
N LYS A 453 -28.93 18.60 19.48
CA LYS A 453 -30.24 19.27 19.53
C LYS A 453 -30.23 20.51 20.40
#